data_6cd66c802794ae88fa8508b9f0adc3e0
#
_entry.id   6cd66c802794ae88fa8508b9f0adc3e0
#
_cell.length_a   1.000
_cell.length_b   1.000
_cell.length_c   1.000
_cell.angle_alpha   90.00
_cell.angle_beta   90.00
_cell.angle_gamma   90.00
#
_symmetry.space_group_name_H-M   'P 1'
#
loop_
_entity.id
_entity.type
_entity.pdbx_description
1 polymer ?
#
loop_
_entity_poly.entity_id
_entity_poly.type
_entity_poly.pdbx_seq_one_letter_code
_entity_poly.pdbx_strand_id
1 'polypeptide(L)'
;MFHLILKHRKKIFLILPCCLLVILISFLSGNAFWSSLHAESSDRQFRTFTRSLFQTEVSANTISLHYTLRSPSDYGIADIPATYGSLSSDSVAAKASVKNVLSSLQEFDPDTLSSENALTFKILDTYLKNASTGTDYLLYQEPLGPVSGIHTQLPVLLSEYSFYDTQDVETYLALLKETPSYFDSVIRFEQKKAASGLFMPDYQADSVLDTCQSFIDMGKENYLVSTFNERIASLDLLPENKKDSFQKENMKLVTEEIYPAYQNLITAIKSLKGKGMNEQGLSHFPYGKKYYEYLVRQTTGCNESISRLRLMTRAQILEDLSAMQKILFPADAALTQASVLEQTSPDSMLDDLRSKITDTFPEIPDVDFQVKYVPESMQDYLSPAFYMIPAIDNLTENVIYINNGQTTSGLNLYTTLAHEGYPGHLYQTVYFSASEPDPIRSILDFGGYVEGWATYAEMMSYYLAPLPKTEASLLQKNNSVILGLYALADMGIHYDGWSVTDTVRFFSDYGINDPNAVQSVYKLIIGSPANYLKYYIGYLKFYELKKEMADALGNQFSQKEFHRAVLDVGPAPFEIVYDEVEKNLLN
;
A
#
# COMPACT_ATOMS: atom_id res chain seq x y z
N MET A 1 -12.62 -6.82 -26.78
CA MET A 1 -13.04 -6.11 -25.55
C MET A 1 -13.22 -7.06 -24.36
N PHE A 2 -14.01 -8.13 -24.43
CA PHE A 2 -14.28 -9.04 -23.30
C PHE A 2 -13.10 -9.92 -22.85
N HIS A 3 -12.13 -10.22 -23.69
CA HIS A 3 -10.96 -11.03 -23.31
C HIS A 3 -9.96 -10.31 -22.42
N LEU A 4 -9.93 -8.96 -22.43
CA LEU A 4 -9.08 -8.17 -21.53
C LEU A 4 -9.60 -8.16 -20.09
N ILE A 5 -10.91 -8.20 -19.88
CA ILE A 5 -11.54 -8.12 -18.54
C ILE A 5 -11.25 -9.39 -17.72
N LEU A 6 -11.18 -10.56 -18.38
CA LEU A 6 -10.84 -11.82 -17.71
C LEU A 6 -9.35 -11.96 -17.36
N LYS A 7 -8.47 -11.22 -18.06
CA LYS A 7 -7.02 -11.22 -17.77
C LYS A 7 -6.63 -10.40 -16.54
N HIS A 8 -7.49 -9.47 -16.09
CA HIS A 8 -7.26 -8.69 -14.87
C HIS A 8 -7.69 -9.39 -13.58
N ARG A 9 -7.86 -10.71 -13.61
CA ARG A 9 -8.30 -11.51 -12.45
C ARG A 9 -7.41 -11.41 -11.22
N LYS A 10 -6.20 -10.83 -11.31
CA LYS A 10 -5.23 -10.77 -10.20
C LYS A 10 -4.45 -9.45 -10.16
N LYS A 11 -5.00 -8.32 -10.55
CA LYS A 11 -4.41 -7.03 -10.15
C LYS A 11 -4.78 -6.74 -8.69
N ILE A 12 -4.29 -7.58 -7.81
CA ILE A 12 -4.16 -7.27 -6.40
C ILE A 12 -2.76 -6.69 -6.30
N PHE A 13 -2.65 -5.36 -6.37
CA PHE A 13 -1.41 -4.70 -6.06
C PHE A 13 -1.13 -4.92 -4.58
N LEU A 14 -0.20 -5.84 -4.32
CA LEU A 14 0.49 -5.90 -3.06
C LEU A 14 1.55 -4.78 -3.12
N ILE A 15 1.13 -3.55 -2.83
CA ILE A 15 2.08 -2.72 -2.16
C ILE A 15 2.21 -3.40 -0.81
N LEU A 16 3.44 -3.87 -0.53
CA LEU A 16 3.77 -4.11 0.86
C LEU A 16 3.33 -2.84 1.60
N PRO A 17 2.24 -2.87 2.37
CA PRO A 17 2.09 -1.80 3.32
C PRO A 17 3.25 -2.04 4.27
N CYS A 18 4.28 -1.21 4.22
CA CYS A 18 5.17 -1.01 5.36
C CYS A 18 4.37 -0.64 6.62
N CYS A 19 3.10 -0.70 6.56
CA CYS A 19 2.16 -0.29 7.58
C CYS A 19 1.13 -1.37 7.87
N LEU A 20 1.56 -2.47 8.47
CA LEU A 20 0.81 -2.97 9.62
C LEU A 20 1.12 -1.97 10.75
N LEU A 21 0.74 -0.73 10.58
CA LEU A 21 0.67 0.25 11.64
C LEU A 21 -0.52 -0.14 12.53
N VAL A 22 -0.36 -1.23 13.26
CA VAL A 22 -1.00 -1.35 14.55
C VAL A 22 -0.42 -0.17 15.33
N ILE A 23 -1.22 0.86 15.58
CA ILE A 23 -0.86 1.98 16.43
C ILE A 23 -0.54 1.40 17.82
N LEU A 24 0.68 0.92 17.97
CA LEU A 24 1.29 0.57 19.25
C LEU A 24 2.01 1.82 19.74
N ILE A 25 1.23 2.84 20.11
CA ILE A 25 1.80 3.98 20.79
C ILE A 25 2.17 3.50 22.18
N SER A 26 3.44 3.20 22.37
CA SER A 26 4.01 2.89 23.67
C SER A 26 3.98 4.13 24.55
N PHE A 27 3.66 3.94 25.83
CA PHE A 27 3.57 4.99 26.84
C PHE A 27 4.89 5.74 26.98
N LEU A 28 4.98 6.94 26.42
CA LEU A 28 5.92 7.93 26.90
C LEU A 28 5.33 8.52 28.20
N SER A 29 5.98 8.28 29.32
CA SER A 29 5.68 8.97 30.58
C SER A 29 6.04 10.46 30.42
N GLY A 30 5.00 11.28 30.14
CA GLY A 30 5.12 12.64 29.63
C GLY A 30 5.74 13.70 30.53
N ASN A 31 6.23 13.40 31.73
CA ASN A 31 6.64 14.44 32.69
C ASN A 31 8.14 14.76 32.69
N ALA A 32 9.01 13.93 32.09
CA ALA A 32 10.45 14.20 32.09
C ALA A 32 10.93 14.95 30.81
N PHE A 33 10.15 14.89 29.75
CA PHE A 33 10.52 15.42 28.43
C PHE A 33 10.38 16.97 28.34
N TRP A 34 9.35 17.55 28.98
CA TRP A 34 9.02 18.97 28.84
C TRP A 34 9.86 19.94 29.68
N SER A 35 10.55 19.48 30.72
CA SER A 35 11.30 20.37 31.62
C SER A 35 12.62 20.91 31.05
N SER A 36 13.16 20.33 29.97
CA SER A 36 14.43 20.73 29.36
C SER A 36 14.31 21.64 28.14
N LEU A 37 13.10 21.87 27.60
CA LEU A 37 12.90 22.50 26.30
C LEU A 37 12.69 24.02 26.31
N HIS A 38 12.66 24.67 27.45
CA HIS A 38 12.27 26.09 27.57
C HIS A 38 13.22 27.16 26.96
N ALA A 39 14.33 26.74 26.34
CA ALA A 39 15.31 27.66 25.73
C ALA A 39 15.50 27.48 24.22
N GLU A 40 14.77 26.58 23.58
CA GLU A 40 14.93 26.26 22.14
C GLU A 40 13.85 26.90 21.27
N SER A 41 14.16 27.14 19.97
CA SER A 41 13.17 27.66 19.01
C SER A 41 12.03 26.66 18.81
N SER A 42 10.83 27.14 18.50
CA SER A 42 9.63 26.30 18.22
C SER A 42 9.92 25.20 17.20
N ASP A 43 10.66 25.49 16.15
CA ASP A 43 11.05 24.52 15.12
C ASP A 43 11.92 23.39 15.66
N ARG A 44 12.88 23.69 16.55
CA ARG A 44 13.73 22.65 17.14
C ARG A 44 12.93 21.76 18.09
N GLN A 45 12.06 22.35 18.90
CA GLN A 45 11.17 21.61 19.79
C GLN A 45 10.24 20.69 19.00
N PHE A 46 9.66 21.18 17.91
CA PHE A 46 8.80 20.42 17.02
C PHE A 46 9.55 19.25 16.39
N ARG A 47 10.73 19.47 15.80
CA ARG A 47 11.56 18.37 15.23
C ARG A 47 12.01 17.35 16.28
N THR A 48 12.25 17.79 17.52
CA THR A 48 12.55 16.85 18.61
C THR A 48 11.33 15.98 18.93
N PHE A 49 10.14 16.54 18.94
CA PHE A 49 8.89 15.81 19.12
C PHE A 49 8.64 14.80 17.98
N THR A 50 8.71 15.24 16.72
CA THR A 50 8.48 14.36 15.56
C THR A 50 9.51 13.25 15.46
N ARG A 51 10.80 13.56 15.75
CA ARG A 51 11.86 12.57 15.81
C ARG A 51 11.61 11.51 16.90
N SER A 52 11.19 11.92 18.09
CA SER A 52 10.87 11.00 19.18
C SER A 52 9.68 10.11 18.83
N LEU A 53 8.66 10.68 18.18
CA LEU A 53 7.51 9.93 17.69
C LEU A 53 7.93 8.91 16.62
N PHE A 54 8.72 9.32 15.63
CA PHE A 54 9.27 8.44 14.62
C PHE A 54 10.06 7.27 15.23
N GLN A 55 11.01 7.56 16.14
CA GLN A 55 11.79 6.53 16.83
C GLN A 55 10.88 5.53 17.54
N THR A 56 9.86 6.01 18.25
CA THR A 56 8.91 5.16 18.99
C THR A 56 8.14 4.24 18.05
N GLU A 57 7.60 4.79 16.96
CA GLU A 57 6.76 4.05 16.03
C GLU A 57 7.55 2.98 15.26
N VAL A 58 8.71 3.32 14.70
CA VAL A 58 9.50 2.34 13.94
C VAL A 58 10.11 1.25 14.83
N SER A 59 10.40 1.57 16.09
CA SER A 59 10.95 0.62 17.06
C SER A 59 9.92 -0.36 17.62
N ALA A 60 8.63 -0.10 17.42
CA ALA A 60 7.56 -0.98 17.91
C ALA A 60 7.48 -2.32 17.17
N ASN A 61 8.07 -2.41 15.95
CA ASN A 61 8.10 -3.61 15.13
C ASN A 61 9.44 -3.69 14.38
N THR A 62 10.19 -4.78 14.61
CA THR A 62 11.52 -4.96 14.01
C THR A 62 11.49 -5.08 12.48
N ILE A 63 10.41 -5.66 11.90
CA ILE A 63 10.26 -5.68 10.44
C ILE A 63 10.10 -4.25 9.90
N SER A 64 9.22 -3.45 10.52
CA SER A 64 9.05 -2.05 10.13
C SER A 64 10.35 -1.26 10.27
N LEU A 65 11.09 -1.45 11.37
CA LEU A 65 12.38 -0.81 11.57
C LEU A 65 13.37 -1.17 10.47
N HIS A 66 13.51 -2.46 10.16
CA HIS A 66 14.46 -2.96 9.16
C HIS A 66 14.20 -2.42 7.75
N TYR A 67 12.91 -2.35 7.35
CA TYR A 67 12.53 -1.82 6.05
C TYR A 67 12.50 -0.28 6.00
N THR A 68 12.39 0.38 7.15
CA THR A 68 12.40 1.86 7.20
C THR A 68 13.81 2.43 7.27
N LEU A 69 14.73 1.77 7.98
CA LEU A 69 16.08 2.26 8.24
C LEU A 69 17.12 1.16 8.01
N ARG A 70 18.12 1.48 7.20
CA ARG A 70 19.34 0.66 7.09
C ARG A 70 20.27 0.85 8.29
N SER A 71 20.38 2.07 8.80
CA SER A 71 21.27 2.47 9.89
C SER A 71 20.47 3.06 11.07
N PRO A 72 19.73 2.25 11.85
CA PRO A 72 18.92 2.74 12.96
C PRO A 72 19.69 3.57 14.00
N SER A 73 21.00 3.27 14.21
CA SER A 73 21.89 4.01 15.11
C SER A 73 22.03 5.50 14.76
N ASP A 74 21.98 5.86 13.47
CA ASP A 74 22.10 7.24 13.01
C ASP A 74 20.84 8.06 13.39
N TYR A 75 19.75 7.36 13.61
CA TYR A 75 18.50 7.91 14.11
C TYR A 75 18.37 7.84 15.64
N GLY A 76 19.41 7.38 16.35
CA GLY A 76 19.43 7.25 17.80
C GLY A 76 18.67 6.03 18.33
N ILE A 77 18.46 5.02 17.47
CA ILE A 77 17.79 3.77 17.80
C ILE A 77 18.87 2.68 17.95
N ALA A 78 18.95 2.07 19.13
CA ALA A 78 19.93 1.03 19.42
C ALA A 78 19.34 -0.06 20.33
N ASP A 79 19.88 -1.27 20.23
CA ASP A 79 19.65 -2.40 21.13
C ASP A 79 18.17 -2.75 21.39
N ILE A 80 17.35 -2.80 20.33
CA ILE A 80 15.94 -3.17 20.45
C ILE A 80 15.80 -4.68 20.35
N PRO A 81 15.11 -5.33 21.32
CA PRO A 81 14.76 -6.74 21.20
C PRO A 81 13.92 -6.99 19.94
N ALA A 82 14.21 -8.09 19.24
CA ALA A 82 13.44 -8.49 18.08
C ALA A 82 11.97 -8.72 18.47
N THR A 83 11.05 -8.05 17.75
CA THR A 83 9.61 -8.13 18.02
C THR A 83 8.79 -7.80 16.79
N TYR A 84 7.62 -8.43 16.67
CA TYR A 84 6.57 -8.02 15.74
C TYR A 84 5.55 -7.07 16.39
N GLY A 85 5.72 -6.74 17.65
CA GLY A 85 4.66 -6.16 18.47
C GLY A 85 3.55 -7.18 18.77
N SER A 86 2.32 -6.71 18.93
CA SER A 86 1.17 -7.58 19.18
C SER A 86 -0.12 -6.95 18.66
N LEU A 87 -1.05 -7.77 18.21
CA LEU A 87 -2.37 -7.31 17.81
C LEU A 87 -3.22 -7.03 19.05
N SER A 88 -3.60 -5.78 19.27
CA SER A 88 -4.44 -5.37 20.40
C SER A 88 -5.87 -5.06 19.95
N SER A 89 -6.84 -5.47 20.74
CA SER A 89 -8.26 -5.12 20.60
C SER A 89 -8.74 -4.19 21.72
N ASP A 90 -7.82 -3.60 22.49
CA ASP A 90 -8.15 -2.65 23.56
C ASP A 90 -8.31 -1.24 22.99
N SER A 91 -9.56 -0.93 22.58
CA SER A 91 -9.90 0.37 22.00
C SER A 91 -9.73 1.53 23.01
N VAL A 92 -9.86 1.27 24.31
CA VAL A 92 -9.71 2.30 25.35
C VAL A 92 -8.25 2.71 25.47
N ALA A 93 -7.35 1.74 25.56
CA ALA A 93 -5.92 1.98 25.62
C ALA A 93 -5.42 2.65 24.31
N ALA A 94 -5.82 2.12 23.15
CA ALA A 94 -5.47 2.70 21.86
C ALA A 94 -5.94 4.16 21.72
N LYS A 95 -7.18 4.46 22.11
CA LYS A 95 -7.72 5.83 22.05
C LYS A 95 -6.99 6.78 23.00
N ALA A 96 -6.68 6.33 24.20
CA ALA A 96 -5.92 7.13 25.17
C ALA A 96 -4.52 7.46 24.63
N SER A 97 -3.86 6.50 23.99
CA SER A 97 -2.53 6.65 23.42
C SER A 97 -2.52 7.68 22.28
N VAL A 98 -3.39 7.51 21.26
CA VAL A 98 -3.51 8.46 20.15
C VAL A 98 -3.85 9.87 20.66
N LYS A 99 -4.77 9.97 21.64
CA LYS A 99 -5.16 11.25 22.21
C LYS A 99 -3.99 11.94 22.93
N ASN A 100 -3.13 11.20 23.61
CA ASN A 100 -1.94 11.78 24.27
C ASN A 100 -1.00 12.40 23.24
N VAL A 101 -0.68 11.67 22.15
CA VAL A 101 0.18 12.18 21.07
C VAL A 101 -0.46 13.40 20.41
N LEU A 102 -1.76 13.34 20.10
CA LEU A 102 -2.48 14.48 19.51
C LEU A 102 -2.47 15.69 20.43
N SER A 103 -2.65 15.50 21.74
CA SER A 103 -2.59 16.60 22.71
C SER A 103 -1.21 17.24 22.76
N SER A 104 -0.13 16.42 22.73
CA SER A 104 1.24 16.93 22.69
C SER A 104 1.55 17.67 21.38
N LEU A 105 1.03 17.19 20.24
CA LEU A 105 1.15 17.89 18.97
C LEU A 105 0.47 19.28 19.03
N GLN A 106 -0.71 19.35 19.64
CA GLN A 106 -1.51 20.58 19.73
C GLN A 106 -0.95 21.62 20.71
N GLU A 107 0.14 21.34 21.43
CA GLU A 107 0.87 22.33 22.21
C GLU A 107 1.73 23.26 21.33
N PHE A 108 1.99 22.87 20.07
CA PHE A 108 2.69 23.71 19.09
C PHE A 108 1.72 24.63 18.37
N ASP A 109 2.15 25.88 18.15
CA ASP A 109 1.44 26.84 17.32
C ASP A 109 2.03 26.78 15.89
N PRO A 110 1.29 26.26 14.89
CA PRO A 110 1.78 26.12 13.53
C PRO A 110 2.19 27.45 12.88
N ASP A 111 1.63 28.58 13.32
CA ASP A 111 1.97 29.90 12.77
C ASP A 111 3.37 30.37 13.22
N THR A 112 3.98 29.70 14.21
CA THR A 112 5.34 29.98 14.69
C THR A 112 6.39 29.06 14.10
N LEU A 113 5.96 28.05 13.32
CA LEU A 113 6.82 27.08 12.68
C LEU A 113 7.26 27.54 11.28
N SER A 114 8.39 27.00 10.81
CA SER A 114 8.77 27.12 9.39
C SER A 114 7.70 26.51 8.51
N SER A 115 7.66 26.87 7.22
CA SER A 115 6.66 26.34 6.26
C SER A 115 6.67 24.82 6.20
N GLU A 116 7.85 24.21 6.25
CA GLU A 116 8.05 22.75 6.23
C GLU A 116 7.49 22.07 7.49
N ASN A 117 7.83 22.62 8.68
CA ASN A 117 7.33 22.09 9.94
C ASN A 117 5.81 22.35 10.11
N ALA A 118 5.31 23.48 9.63
CA ALA A 118 3.88 23.78 9.62
C ALA A 118 3.09 22.81 8.71
N LEU A 119 3.65 22.45 7.55
CA LEU A 119 3.07 21.42 6.67
C LEU A 119 3.06 20.05 7.37
N THR A 120 4.19 19.66 7.97
CA THR A 120 4.29 18.40 8.74
C THR A 120 3.31 18.36 9.90
N PHE A 121 3.14 19.49 10.63
CA PHE A 121 2.13 19.63 11.68
C PHE A 121 0.72 19.38 11.16
N LYS A 122 0.31 20.05 10.08
CA LYS A 122 -1.04 19.89 9.48
C LYS A 122 -1.33 18.45 9.09
N ILE A 123 -0.35 17.80 8.44
CA ILE A 123 -0.46 16.40 7.99
C ILE A 123 -0.60 15.46 9.19
N LEU A 124 0.27 15.61 10.19
CA LEU A 124 0.27 14.78 11.39
C LEU A 124 -1.00 14.98 12.23
N ASP A 125 -1.50 16.22 12.37
CA ASP A 125 -2.75 16.53 13.07
C ASP A 125 -3.95 15.85 12.41
N THR A 126 -4.04 15.93 11.07
CA THR A 126 -5.10 15.26 10.31
C THR A 126 -5.00 13.75 10.44
N TYR A 127 -3.80 13.19 10.34
CA TYR A 127 -3.54 11.76 10.49
C TYR A 127 -3.97 11.25 11.88
N LEU A 128 -3.53 11.91 12.94
CA LEU A 128 -3.85 11.51 14.32
C LEU A 128 -5.33 11.66 14.66
N LYS A 129 -6.01 12.69 14.15
CA LYS A 129 -7.47 12.85 14.30
C LYS A 129 -8.21 11.69 13.65
N ASN A 130 -7.80 11.30 12.46
CA ASN A 130 -8.39 10.16 11.77
C ASN A 130 -8.06 8.84 12.49
N ALA A 131 -6.82 8.64 12.92
CA ALA A 131 -6.39 7.49 13.71
C ALA A 131 -7.20 7.36 15.02
N SER A 132 -7.47 8.48 15.71
CA SER A 132 -8.32 8.50 16.90
C SER A 132 -9.73 7.97 16.63
N THR A 133 -10.30 8.28 15.46
CA THR A 133 -11.61 7.73 15.03
C THR A 133 -11.51 6.23 14.80
N GLY A 134 -10.40 5.77 14.20
CA GLY A 134 -10.14 4.35 13.92
C GLY A 134 -10.12 3.46 15.15
N THR A 135 -9.74 4.01 16.31
CA THR A 135 -9.71 3.22 17.57
C THR A 135 -11.08 2.69 18.00
N ASP A 136 -12.18 3.29 17.54
CA ASP A 136 -13.52 2.83 17.81
C ASP A 136 -13.89 1.58 16.94
N TYR A 137 -13.06 1.25 15.95
CA TYR A 137 -13.32 0.21 14.95
C TYR A 137 -12.25 -0.90 14.90
N LEU A 138 -11.42 -1.08 15.94
CA LEU A 138 -10.31 -2.03 15.92
C LEU A 138 -10.75 -3.45 15.49
N LEU A 139 -11.87 -3.94 16.01
CA LEU A 139 -12.38 -5.28 15.70
C LEU A 139 -12.95 -5.44 14.27
N TYR A 140 -13.10 -4.34 13.51
CA TYR A 140 -13.46 -4.40 12.09
C TYR A 140 -12.26 -4.64 11.18
N GLN A 141 -11.04 -4.49 11.69
CA GLN A 141 -9.83 -4.79 10.92
C GLN A 141 -9.76 -6.26 10.55
N GLU A 142 -9.17 -6.55 9.39
CA GLU A 142 -9.00 -7.89 8.85
C GLU A 142 -7.50 -8.27 8.83
N PRO A 143 -6.93 -8.72 9.97
CA PRO A 143 -5.51 -9.14 10.03
C PRO A 143 -5.25 -10.40 9.24
N LEU A 144 -6.27 -11.20 8.99
CA LEU A 144 -6.25 -12.38 8.13
C LEU A 144 -7.26 -12.18 7.01
N GLY A 145 -6.83 -12.23 5.77
CA GLY A 145 -7.72 -12.03 4.63
C GLY A 145 -7.29 -12.87 3.42
N PRO A 146 -8.21 -13.16 2.49
CA PRO A 146 -7.92 -14.00 1.33
C PRO A 146 -7.01 -13.32 0.30
N VAL A 147 -6.88 -12.00 0.39
CA VAL A 147 -6.11 -11.16 -0.55
C VAL A 147 -4.78 -10.76 0.06
N SER A 148 -4.83 -10.25 1.28
CA SER A 148 -3.66 -9.83 2.04
C SER A 148 -3.92 -10.08 3.52
N GLY A 149 -2.98 -10.72 4.19
CA GLY A 149 -3.08 -11.00 5.61
C GLY A 149 -1.71 -11.30 6.20
N ILE A 150 -1.60 -11.23 7.51
CA ILE A 150 -0.35 -11.50 8.24
C ILE A 150 0.24 -12.85 7.83
N HIS A 151 -0.60 -13.86 7.64
CA HIS A 151 -0.19 -15.22 7.28
C HIS A 151 0.46 -15.33 5.88
N THR A 152 0.21 -14.38 4.97
CA THR A 152 0.83 -14.32 3.66
C THR A 152 1.95 -13.30 3.58
N GLN A 153 1.76 -12.14 4.20
CA GLN A 153 2.70 -11.02 4.10
C GLN A 153 3.95 -11.22 4.95
N LEU A 154 3.80 -11.72 6.18
CA LEU A 154 4.95 -11.90 7.09
C LEU A 154 6.02 -12.82 6.51
N PRO A 155 5.70 -14.02 5.93
CA PRO A 155 6.72 -14.86 5.31
C PRO A 155 7.39 -14.18 4.11
N VAL A 156 6.67 -13.39 3.32
CA VAL A 156 7.24 -12.63 2.20
C VAL A 156 8.26 -11.61 2.72
N LEU A 157 7.88 -10.81 3.74
CA LEU A 157 8.80 -9.85 4.36
C LEU A 157 10.04 -10.54 4.94
N LEU A 158 9.88 -11.69 5.56
CA LEU A 158 11.00 -12.47 6.07
C LEU A 158 11.87 -13.04 4.93
N SER A 159 11.30 -13.42 3.80
CA SER A 159 12.08 -13.93 2.66
C SER A 159 12.93 -12.86 1.97
N GLU A 160 12.49 -11.61 2.01
CA GLU A 160 13.18 -10.45 1.43
C GLU A 160 14.02 -9.67 2.48
N TYR A 161 14.04 -10.10 3.74
CA TYR A 161 14.78 -9.44 4.83
C TYR A 161 16.28 -9.40 4.51
N SER A 162 16.83 -8.22 4.26
CA SER A 162 18.22 -8.03 3.83
C SER A 162 19.21 -8.34 4.98
N PHE A 163 20.32 -9.00 4.65
CA PHE A 163 21.43 -9.23 5.59
C PHE A 163 22.61 -8.34 5.21
N TYR A 164 22.81 -7.27 5.92
CA TYR A 164 23.95 -6.38 5.73
C TYR A 164 25.15 -6.82 6.59
N ASP A 165 24.86 -7.41 7.75
CA ASP A 165 25.86 -7.92 8.68
C ASP A 165 25.37 -9.14 9.48
N THR A 166 26.17 -9.58 10.45
CA THR A 166 25.83 -10.74 11.30
C THR A 166 24.66 -10.44 12.25
N GLN A 167 24.51 -9.18 12.67
CA GLN A 167 23.43 -8.78 13.58
C GLN A 167 22.06 -8.91 12.90
N ASP A 168 21.96 -8.60 11.62
CA ASP A 168 20.72 -8.79 10.84
C ASP A 168 20.30 -10.27 10.81
N VAL A 169 21.29 -11.17 10.63
CA VAL A 169 21.03 -12.61 10.65
C VAL A 169 20.51 -13.06 12.02
N GLU A 170 21.14 -12.60 13.10
CA GLU A 170 20.76 -12.92 14.47
C GLU A 170 19.36 -12.36 14.80
N THR A 171 19.08 -11.13 14.37
CA THR A 171 17.76 -10.48 14.50
C THR A 171 16.67 -11.23 13.74
N TYR A 172 16.94 -11.63 12.51
CA TYR A 172 16.02 -12.45 11.71
C TYR A 172 15.70 -13.78 12.42
N LEU A 173 16.71 -14.50 12.91
CA LEU A 173 16.49 -15.76 13.63
C LEU A 173 15.72 -15.56 14.95
N ALA A 174 15.94 -14.42 15.62
CA ALA A 174 15.15 -14.05 16.80
C ALA A 174 13.68 -13.77 16.43
N LEU A 175 13.41 -13.11 15.30
CA LEU A 175 12.06 -12.92 14.79
C LEU A 175 11.34 -14.24 14.51
N LEU A 176 12.02 -15.25 13.94
CA LEU A 176 11.41 -16.56 13.76
C LEU A 176 10.97 -17.18 15.09
N LYS A 177 11.74 -16.97 16.17
CA LYS A 177 11.39 -17.45 17.54
C LYS A 177 10.18 -16.71 18.13
N GLU A 178 9.97 -15.44 17.75
CA GLU A 178 8.84 -14.63 18.22
C GLU A 178 7.53 -14.90 17.43
N THR A 179 7.59 -15.56 16.26
CA THR A 179 6.41 -15.79 15.42
C THR A 179 5.26 -16.52 16.14
N PRO A 180 5.50 -17.57 16.98
CA PRO A 180 4.41 -18.22 17.71
C PRO A 180 3.66 -17.25 18.62
N SER A 181 4.38 -16.41 19.38
CA SER A 181 3.78 -15.41 20.29
C SER A 181 2.96 -14.37 19.53
N TYR A 182 3.47 -13.92 18.39
CA TYR A 182 2.75 -12.99 17.54
C TYR A 182 1.47 -13.61 16.97
N PHE A 183 1.53 -14.84 16.45
CA PHE A 183 0.34 -15.54 15.93
C PHE A 183 -0.69 -15.82 17.03
N ASP A 184 -0.26 -16.08 18.25
CA ASP A 184 -1.16 -16.17 19.40
C ASP A 184 -1.93 -14.87 19.64
N SER A 185 -1.32 -13.70 19.38
CA SER A 185 -2.02 -12.41 19.46
C SER A 185 -3.06 -12.26 18.36
N VAL A 186 -2.75 -12.70 17.14
CA VAL A 186 -3.67 -12.74 15.98
C VAL A 186 -4.85 -13.66 16.28
N ILE A 187 -4.59 -14.85 16.81
CA ILE A 187 -5.65 -15.82 17.18
C ILE A 187 -6.58 -15.21 18.24
N ARG A 188 -6.04 -14.58 19.29
CA ARG A 188 -6.87 -13.91 20.31
C ARG A 188 -7.71 -12.78 19.71
N PHE A 189 -7.17 -12.04 18.77
CA PHE A 189 -7.90 -10.98 18.08
C PHE A 189 -9.07 -11.56 17.26
N GLU A 190 -8.85 -12.59 16.45
CA GLU A 190 -9.90 -13.26 15.68
C GLU A 190 -10.98 -13.90 16.57
N GLN A 191 -10.59 -14.47 17.72
CA GLN A 191 -11.55 -14.97 18.70
C GLN A 191 -12.46 -13.86 19.24
N LYS A 192 -11.91 -12.66 19.51
CA LYS A 192 -12.71 -11.50 19.93
C LYS A 192 -13.62 -10.97 18.81
N LYS A 193 -13.14 -10.93 17.58
CA LYS A 193 -13.97 -10.61 16.40
C LYS A 193 -15.14 -11.57 16.32
N ALA A 194 -14.89 -12.87 16.42
CA ALA A 194 -15.95 -13.89 16.38
C ALA A 194 -16.96 -13.74 17.51
N ALA A 195 -16.48 -13.47 18.73
CA ALA A 195 -17.35 -13.21 19.88
C ALA A 195 -18.21 -11.95 19.71
N SER A 196 -17.75 -10.98 18.90
CA SER A 196 -18.47 -9.74 18.58
C SER A 196 -19.32 -9.82 17.31
N GLY A 197 -19.42 -11.00 16.65
CA GLY A 197 -20.14 -11.20 15.40
C GLY A 197 -19.51 -10.54 14.18
N LEU A 198 -18.19 -10.26 14.23
CA LEU A 198 -17.43 -9.58 13.19
C LEU A 198 -16.43 -10.51 12.46
N PHE A 199 -16.52 -11.82 12.69
CA PHE A 199 -15.65 -12.79 12.03
C PHE A 199 -15.95 -12.89 10.52
N MET A 200 -14.91 -13.20 9.75
CA MET A 200 -14.99 -13.33 8.30
C MET A 200 -15.96 -14.44 7.84
N PRO A 201 -16.51 -14.38 6.62
CA PRO A 201 -17.29 -15.45 6.01
C PRO A 201 -16.49 -16.74 5.88
N ASP A 202 -17.19 -17.90 5.88
CA ASP A 202 -16.55 -19.22 5.80
C ASP A 202 -15.68 -19.40 4.55
N TYR A 203 -16.09 -18.87 3.40
CA TYR A 203 -15.30 -18.97 2.17
C TYR A 203 -13.97 -18.19 2.24
N GLN A 204 -13.91 -17.10 3.04
CA GLN A 204 -12.66 -16.38 3.29
C GLN A 204 -11.79 -17.15 4.29
N ALA A 205 -12.41 -17.68 5.35
CA ALA A 205 -11.72 -18.55 6.29
C ALA A 205 -11.13 -19.78 5.58
N ASP A 206 -11.85 -20.40 4.62
CA ASP A 206 -11.32 -21.49 3.80
C ASP A 206 -10.10 -21.06 2.98
N SER A 207 -10.14 -19.89 2.35
CA SER A 207 -8.98 -19.36 1.62
C SER A 207 -7.76 -19.15 2.52
N VAL A 208 -7.96 -18.61 3.73
CA VAL A 208 -6.89 -18.44 4.74
C VAL A 208 -6.32 -19.81 5.14
N LEU A 209 -7.19 -20.79 5.39
CA LEU A 209 -6.79 -22.16 5.75
C LEU A 209 -5.98 -22.84 4.64
N ASP A 210 -6.43 -22.72 3.39
CA ASP A 210 -5.76 -23.31 2.22
C ASP A 210 -4.37 -22.68 2.03
N THR A 211 -4.25 -21.37 2.18
CA THR A 211 -2.97 -20.67 2.08
C THR A 211 -2.01 -21.08 3.20
N CYS A 212 -2.50 -21.13 4.45
CA CYS A 212 -1.68 -21.60 5.57
C CYS A 212 -1.22 -23.05 5.39
N GLN A 213 -2.10 -23.93 4.90
CA GLN A 213 -1.76 -25.33 4.66
C GLN A 213 -0.74 -25.46 3.54
N SER A 214 -0.93 -24.75 2.41
CA SER A 214 0.01 -24.73 1.30
C SER A 214 1.40 -24.29 1.73
N PHE A 215 1.48 -23.29 2.62
CA PHE A 215 2.75 -22.83 3.17
C PHE A 215 3.48 -23.93 4.00
N ILE A 216 2.76 -24.69 4.82
CA ILE A 216 3.33 -25.81 5.59
C ILE A 216 3.74 -26.95 4.64
N ASP A 217 2.94 -27.24 3.64
CA ASP A 217 3.15 -28.37 2.70
C ASP A 217 4.40 -28.20 1.82
N MET A 218 4.97 -26.98 1.72
CA MET A 218 6.27 -26.75 1.08
C MET A 218 7.42 -27.51 1.80
N GLY A 219 7.26 -27.85 3.06
CA GLY A 219 8.23 -28.62 3.82
C GLY A 219 9.64 -28.01 3.78
N LYS A 220 10.64 -28.81 3.37
CA LYS A 220 12.04 -28.34 3.29
C LYS A 220 12.34 -27.40 2.11
N GLU A 221 11.45 -27.38 1.13
CA GLU A 221 11.54 -26.50 -0.06
C GLU A 221 10.87 -25.14 0.19
N ASN A 222 10.48 -24.84 1.45
CA ASN A 222 9.88 -23.58 1.80
C ASN A 222 10.83 -22.42 1.49
N TYR A 223 10.28 -21.36 0.90
CA TYR A 223 11.08 -20.21 0.47
C TYR A 223 11.78 -19.47 1.63
N LEU A 224 11.30 -19.57 2.88
CA LEU A 224 12.05 -19.07 4.06
C LEU A 224 13.37 -19.83 4.27
N VAL A 225 13.49 -21.05 3.73
CA VAL A 225 14.74 -21.81 3.80
C VAL A 225 15.63 -21.50 2.60
N SER A 226 15.08 -21.55 1.38
CA SER A 226 15.87 -21.34 0.16
C SER A 226 16.41 -19.91 0.07
N THR A 227 15.57 -18.89 0.26
CA THR A 227 16.01 -17.49 0.21
C THR A 227 16.97 -17.12 1.35
N PHE A 228 16.80 -17.69 2.54
CA PHE A 228 17.78 -17.53 3.62
C PHE A 228 19.14 -18.09 3.23
N ASN A 229 19.18 -19.31 2.66
CA ASN A 229 20.43 -19.95 2.23
C ASN A 229 21.15 -19.12 1.14
N GLU A 230 20.41 -18.58 0.19
CA GLU A 230 20.96 -17.71 -0.85
C GLU A 230 21.56 -16.41 -0.26
N ARG A 231 20.83 -15.75 0.64
CA ARG A 231 21.29 -14.51 1.30
C ARG A 231 22.53 -14.76 2.19
N ILE A 232 22.53 -15.84 2.97
CA ILE A 232 23.69 -16.21 3.79
C ILE A 232 24.91 -16.54 2.91
N ALA A 233 24.72 -17.21 1.78
CA ALA A 233 25.82 -17.54 0.86
C ALA A 233 26.49 -16.28 0.31
N SER A 234 25.74 -15.22 0.05
CA SER A 234 26.23 -13.94 -0.46
C SER A 234 26.94 -13.06 0.58
N LEU A 235 26.90 -13.40 1.87
CA LEU A 235 27.59 -12.68 2.94
C LEU A 235 29.07 -13.07 3.02
N ASP A 236 29.91 -12.37 2.28
CA ASP A 236 31.36 -12.65 2.19
C ASP A 236 32.10 -12.52 3.53
N LEU A 237 31.57 -11.71 4.45
CA LEU A 237 32.18 -11.46 5.77
C LEU A 237 32.03 -12.65 6.74
N LEU A 238 31.17 -13.63 6.46
CA LEU A 238 30.92 -14.77 7.34
C LEU A 238 31.77 -15.98 6.91
N PRO A 239 32.50 -16.62 7.86
CA PRO A 239 33.19 -17.88 7.59
C PRO A 239 32.18 -19.02 7.35
N GLU A 240 32.52 -19.96 6.47
CA GLU A 240 31.63 -21.05 6.01
C GLU A 240 31.00 -21.85 7.17
N ASN A 241 31.80 -22.14 8.23
CA ASN A 241 31.26 -22.87 9.38
C ASN A 241 30.17 -22.09 10.14
N LYS A 242 30.18 -20.76 10.10
CA LYS A 242 29.10 -19.93 10.63
C LYS A 242 27.89 -19.92 9.71
N LYS A 243 28.10 -19.82 8.39
CA LYS A 243 27.03 -19.92 7.39
C LYS A 243 26.27 -21.24 7.57
N ASP A 244 26.98 -22.36 7.63
CA ASP A 244 26.39 -23.70 7.88
C ASP A 244 25.58 -23.76 9.20
N SER A 245 26.08 -23.11 10.25
CA SER A 245 25.40 -23.05 11.54
C SER A 245 24.08 -22.29 11.45
N PHE A 246 24.10 -21.12 10.83
CA PHE A 246 22.90 -20.29 10.64
C PHE A 246 21.86 -20.95 9.74
N GLN A 247 22.28 -21.61 8.65
CA GLN A 247 21.37 -22.37 7.77
C GLN A 247 20.66 -23.52 8.54
N LYS A 248 21.41 -24.25 9.38
CA LYS A 248 20.81 -25.30 10.20
C LYS A 248 19.85 -24.74 11.24
N GLU A 249 20.20 -23.62 11.87
CA GLU A 249 19.33 -22.95 12.83
C GLU A 249 18.06 -22.42 12.14
N ASN A 250 18.18 -21.78 10.98
CA ASN A 250 17.02 -21.32 10.22
C ASN A 250 16.07 -22.48 9.88
N MET A 251 16.60 -23.57 9.30
CA MET A 251 15.81 -24.76 8.97
C MET A 251 15.10 -25.32 10.21
N LYS A 252 15.80 -25.35 11.34
CA LYS A 252 15.24 -25.82 12.61
C LYS A 252 14.09 -24.90 13.05
N LEU A 253 14.28 -23.59 13.05
CA LEU A 253 13.25 -22.63 13.48
C LEU A 253 12.04 -22.64 12.54
N VAL A 254 12.23 -22.74 11.23
CA VAL A 254 11.11 -22.90 10.31
C VAL A 254 10.29 -24.15 10.63
N THR A 255 10.96 -25.26 10.95
CA THR A 255 10.30 -26.53 11.21
C THR A 255 9.67 -26.60 12.62
N GLU A 256 10.37 -26.07 13.65
CA GLU A 256 9.98 -26.24 15.05
C GLU A 256 9.17 -25.07 15.63
N GLU A 257 9.24 -23.87 15.01
CA GLU A 257 8.52 -22.68 15.48
C GLU A 257 7.48 -22.21 14.45
N ILE A 258 7.89 -22.00 13.20
CA ILE A 258 7.00 -21.41 12.18
C ILE A 258 5.87 -22.38 11.81
N TYR A 259 6.17 -23.62 11.45
CA TYR A 259 5.14 -24.58 11.08
C TYR A 259 4.14 -24.86 12.20
N PRO A 260 4.57 -25.06 13.47
CA PRO A 260 3.63 -25.16 14.57
C PRO A 260 2.78 -23.90 14.78
N ALA A 261 3.32 -22.69 14.60
CA ALA A 261 2.55 -21.46 14.67
C ALA A 261 1.42 -21.42 13.61
N TYR A 262 1.73 -21.79 12.37
CA TYR A 262 0.72 -21.93 11.30
C TYR A 262 -0.29 -23.03 11.59
N GLN A 263 0.14 -24.17 12.15
CA GLN A 263 -0.77 -25.24 12.52
C GLN A 263 -1.74 -24.83 13.65
N ASN A 264 -1.25 -24.04 14.61
CA ASN A 264 -2.09 -23.46 15.66
C ASN A 264 -3.10 -22.46 15.06
N LEU A 265 -2.66 -21.60 14.13
CA LEU A 265 -3.53 -20.68 13.42
C LEU A 265 -4.63 -21.43 12.63
N ILE A 266 -4.27 -22.47 11.87
CA ILE A 266 -5.21 -23.35 11.16
C ILE A 266 -6.24 -23.93 12.13
N THR A 267 -5.78 -24.44 13.27
CA THR A 267 -6.66 -25.04 14.28
C THR A 267 -7.63 -24.03 14.86
N ALA A 268 -7.14 -22.84 15.17
CA ALA A 268 -7.95 -21.74 15.69
C ALA A 268 -9.01 -21.29 14.67
N ILE A 269 -8.62 -21.00 13.42
CA ILE A 269 -9.55 -20.56 12.37
C ILE A 269 -10.60 -21.64 12.07
N LYS A 270 -10.21 -22.91 11.99
CA LYS A 270 -11.18 -24.04 11.87
C LYS A 270 -12.23 -24.02 12.98
N SER A 271 -11.83 -23.70 14.20
CA SER A 271 -12.78 -23.63 15.34
C SER A 271 -13.70 -22.42 15.31
N LEU A 272 -13.36 -21.40 14.53
CA LEU A 272 -14.14 -20.18 14.34
C LEU A 272 -15.04 -20.21 13.10
N LYS A 273 -14.86 -21.17 12.19
CA LYS A 273 -15.76 -21.35 11.05
C LYS A 273 -17.21 -21.53 11.51
N GLY A 274 -18.15 -21.00 10.74
CA GLY A 274 -19.57 -20.95 11.09
C GLY A 274 -19.96 -19.87 12.08
N LYS A 275 -19.01 -19.08 12.60
CA LYS A 275 -19.29 -17.91 13.44
C LYS A 275 -19.35 -16.60 12.67
N GLY A 276 -19.02 -16.59 11.39
CA GLY A 276 -19.26 -15.46 10.50
C GLY A 276 -20.75 -15.21 10.33
N MET A 277 -21.22 -14.01 10.71
CA MET A 277 -22.62 -13.63 10.67
C MET A 277 -23.00 -12.91 9.37
N ASN A 278 -22.03 -12.60 8.53
CA ASN A 278 -22.19 -11.78 7.36
C ASN A 278 -21.30 -12.28 6.21
N GLU A 279 -21.94 -12.66 5.10
CA GLU A 279 -21.28 -13.03 3.85
C GLU A 279 -21.32 -11.89 2.80
N GLN A 280 -21.75 -10.71 3.22
CA GLN A 280 -21.94 -9.55 2.38
C GLN A 280 -21.02 -8.41 2.84
N GLY A 281 -21.23 -7.21 2.30
CA GLY A 281 -20.40 -6.04 2.61
C GLY A 281 -20.57 -5.51 4.04
N LEU A 282 -19.70 -4.57 4.41
CA LEU A 282 -19.64 -3.97 5.75
C LEU A 282 -20.96 -3.36 6.22
N SER A 283 -21.80 -2.85 5.31
CA SER A 283 -23.11 -2.28 5.63
C SER A 283 -24.05 -3.23 6.40
N HIS A 284 -23.80 -4.54 6.36
CA HIS A 284 -24.56 -5.56 7.06
C HIS A 284 -24.05 -5.83 8.49
N PHE A 285 -22.93 -5.22 8.88
CA PHE A 285 -22.48 -5.22 10.28
C PHE A 285 -23.04 -4.03 11.07
N PRO A 286 -23.20 -4.15 12.39
CA PRO A 286 -23.49 -3.00 13.26
C PRO A 286 -22.43 -1.92 13.02
N TYR A 287 -22.86 -0.66 12.85
CA TYR A 287 -21.96 0.48 12.53
C TYR A 287 -21.09 0.32 11.26
N GLY A 288 -21.29 -0.72 10.46
CA GLY A 288 -20.45 -1.03 9.29
C GLY A 288 -20.36 0.11 8.26
N LYS A 289 -21.45 0.86 8.04
CA LYS A 289 -21.40 2.06 7.17
C LYS A 289 -20.49 3.16 7.73
N LYS A 290 -20.50 3.40 9.04
CA LYS A 290 -19.62 4.38 9.68
C LYS A 290 -18.17 3.94 9.66
N TYR A 291 -17.94 2.64 9.85
CA TYR A 291 -16.61 2.07 9.67
C TYR A 291 -16.12 2.23 8.23
N TYR A 292 -16.98 1.98 7.24
CA TYR A 292 -16.62 2.15 5.83
C TYR A 292 -16.32 3.61 5.48
N GLU A 293 -17.09 4.58 5.98
CA GLU A 293 -16.79 6.02 5.82
C GLU A 293 -15.43 6.39 6.42
N TYR A 294 -15.10 5.85 7.60
CA TYR A 294 -13.79 6.01 8.21
C TYR A 294 -12.70 5.38 7.34
N LEU A 295 -12.90 4.12 6.92
CA LEU A 295 -11.94 3.35 6.13
C LEU A 295 -11.63 4.03 4.79
N VAL A 296 -12.66 4.50 4.08
CA VAL A 296 -12.48 5.24 2.82
C VAL A 296 -11.65 6.49 3.04
N ARG A 297 -11.93 7.27 4.09
CA ARG A 297 -11.13 8.46 4.43
C ARG A 297 -9.68 8.09 4.73
N GLN A 298 -9.46 7.05 5.54
CA GLN A 298 -8.12 6.57 5.88
C GLN A 298 -7.37 6.10 4.64
N THR A 299 -8.02 5.31 3.80
CA THR A 299 -7.39 4.67 2.63
C THR A 299 -7.15 5.66 1.50
N THR A 300 -8.10 6.58 1.25
CA THR A 300 -8.01 7.52 0.13
C THR A 300 -7.39 8.87 0.48
N GLY A 301 -7.33 9.24 1.74
CA GLY A 301 -6.95 10.60 2.15
C GLY A 301 -7.96 11.68 1.75
N CYS A 302 -9.22 11.31 1.44
CA CYS A 302 -10.29 12.22 1.02
C CYS A 302 -11.33 12.40 2.13
N ASN A 303 -11.73 13.65 2.36
CA ASN A 303 -12.80 13.98 3.33
C ASN A 303 -14.20 13.99 2.71
N GLU A 304 -14.34 13.76 1.42
CA GLU A 304 -15.63 13.74 0.73
C GLU A 304 -16.52 12.58 1.20
N SER A 305 -17.82 12.82 1.19
CA SER A 305 -18.79 11.76 1.48
C SER A 305 -18.81 10.68 0.39
N ILE A 306 -19.17 9.45 0.76
CA ILE A 306 -19.33 8.34 -0.19
C ILE A 306 -20.25 8.73 -1.37
N SER A 307 -21.29 9.53 -1.11
CA SER A 307 -22.19 10.03 -2.16
C SER A 307 -21.47 10.95 -3.14
N ARG A 308 -20.58 11.82 -2.66
CA ARG A 308 -19.77 12.71 -3.52
C ARG A 308 -18.76 11.91 -4.33
N LEU A 309 -18.01 11.01 -3.71
CA LEU A 309 -17.07 10.12 -4.40
C LEU A 309 -17.74 9.30 -5.50
N ARG A 310 -18.95 8.79 -5.23
CA ARG A 310 -19.75 8.07 -6.24
C ARG A 310 -20.16 8.95 -7.42
N LEU A 311 -20.57 10.20 -7.17
CA LEU A 311 -20.90 11.15 -8.23
C LEU A 311 -19.70 11.47 -9.10
N MET A 312 -18.55 11.73 -8.51
CA MET A 312 -17.28 11.97 -9.22
C MET A 312 -16.92 10.77 -10.09
N THR A 313 -16.92 9.57 -9.52
CA THR A 313 -16.64 8.32 -10.24
C THR A 313 -17.57 8.12 -11.44
N ARG A 314 -18.89 8.30 -11.25
CA ARG A 314 -19.87 8.16 -12.33
C ARG A 314 -19.68 9.21 -13.42
N ALA A 315 -19.39 10.45 -13.04
CA ALA A 315 -19.15 11.53 -14.01
C ALA A 315 -17.94 11.22 -14.90
N GLN A 316 -16.84 10.75 -14.31
CA GLN A 316 -15.65 10.36 -15.08
C GLN A 316 -15.90 9.16 -15.98
N ILE A 317 -16.59 8.12 -15.50
CA ILE A 317 -16.96 6.96 -16.34
C ILE A 317 -17.78 7.42 -17.56
N LEU A 318 -18.76 8.31 -17.38
CA LEU A 318 -19.57 8.83 -18.48
C LEU A 318 -18.75 9.68 -19.46
N GLU A 319 -17.83 10.51 -18.97
CA GLU A 319 -16.89 11.27 -19.80
C GLU A 319 -16.02 10.33 -20.64
N ASP A 320 -15.45 9.30 -20.02
CA ASP A 320 -14.58 8.33 -20.69
C ASP A 320 -15.34 7.49 -21.72
N LEU A 321 -16.53 6.98 -21.39
CA LEU A 321 -17.38 6.25 -22.34
C LEU A 321 -17.78 7.13 -23.53
N SER A 322 -18.13 8.40 -23.30
CA SER A 322 -18.46 9.34 -24.36
C SER A 322 -17.25 9.60 -25.29
N ALA A 323 -16.06 9.71 -24.72
CA ALA A 323 -14.83 9.89 -25.50
C ALA A 323 -14.49 8.62 -26.31
N MET A 324 -14.61 7.43 -25.70
CA MET A 324 -14.41 6.14 -26.40
C MET A 324 -15.40 5.99 -27.56
N GLN A 325 -16.66 6.35 -27.36
CA GLN A 325 -17.67 6.31 -28.42
C GLN A 325 -17.27 7.19 -29.62
N LYS A 326 -16.78 8.40 -29.39
CA LYS A 326 -16.32 9.31 -30.47
C LYS A 326 -15.12 8.75 -31.25
N ILE A 327 -14.26 7.96 -30.60
CA ILE A 327 -13.11 7.31 -31.23
C ILE A 327 -13.56 6.12 -32.09
N LEU A 328 -14.54 5.35 -31.64
CA LEU A 328 -15.01 4.12 -32.27
C LEU A 328 -15.99 4.38 -33.45
N PHE A 329 -16.63 5.54 -33.52
CA PHE A 329 -17.50 5.96 -34.63
C PHE A 329 -16.75 6.84 -35.61
N PRO A 330 -15.77 6.34 -36.32
CA PRO A 330 -15.80 5.91 -37.70
C PRO A 330 -15.31 4.47 -37.85
N ALA A 331 -16.05 3.67 -38.60
CA ALA A 331 -15.91 2.21 -38.68
C ALA A 331 -14.57 1.67 -39.27
N ASP A 332 -13.56 2.49 -39.45
CA ASP A 332 -12.27 2.16 -40.09
C ASP A 332 -11.07 2.24 -39.14
N ALA A 333 -11.28 2.39 -37.82
CA ALA A 333 -10.18 2.37 -36.84
C ALA A 333 -9.64 0.94 -36.67
N ALA A 334 -8.67 0.55 -37.49
CA ALA A 334 -7.88 -0.65 -37.26
C ALA A 334 -7.00 -0.39 -36.02
N LEU A 335 -7.25 -1.15 -34.95
CA LEU A 335 -6.37 -1.17 -33.76
C LEU A 335 -5.08 -1.89 -34.18
N THR A 336 -3.98 -1.16 -34.21
CA THR A 336 -2.64 -1.72 -34.40
C THR A 336 -2.16 -2.25 -33.06
N GLN A 337 -1.84 -3.54 -32.97
CA GLN A 337 -1.25 -4.08 -31.77
C GLN A 337 0.15 -3.48 -31.58
N ALA A 338 0.49 -3.11 -30.33
CA ALA A 338 1.81 -2.66 -29.93
C ALA A 338 2.83 -3.81 -29.93
N SER A 339 2.96 -4.53 -31.05
CA SER A 339 3.80 -5.72 -31.21
C SER A 339 5.28 -5.48 -30.88
N VAL A 340 5.75 -4.23 -30.97
CA VAL A 340 7.13 -3.85 -30.60
C VAL A 340 7.39 -4.08 -29.12
N LEU A 341 6.42 -3.84 -28.23
CA LEU A 341 6.59 -4.00 -26.79
C LEU A 341 6.66 -5.48 -26.35
N GLU A 342 6.11 -6.41 -27.13
CA GLU A 342 6.15 -7.84 -26.81
C GLU A 342 7.56 -8.44 -26.79
N GLN A 343 8.52 -7.77 -27.45
CA GLN A 343 9.92 -8.21 -27.54
C GLN A 343 10.87 -7.30 -26.75
N THR A 344 10.36 -6.31 -26.03
CA THR A 344 11.15 -5.34 -25.28
C THR A 344 11.35 -5.84 -23.85
N SER A 345 12.61 -5.80 -23.35
CA SER A 345 12.91 -6.18 -21.99
C SER A 345 12.33 -5.17 -20.98
N PRO A 346 12.04 -5.58 -19.74
CA PRO A 346 11.58 -4.67 -18.69
C PRO A 346 12.52 -3.49 -18.44
N ASP A 347 13.83 -3.74 -18.40
CA ASP A 347 14.84 -2.69 -18.23
C ASP A 347 14.76 -1.65 -19.36
N SER A 348 14.66 -2.11 -20.61
CA SER A 348 14.51 -1.21 -21.77
C SER A 348 13.19 -0.44 -21.74
N MET A 349 12.11 -1.01 -21.21
CA MET A 349 10.83 -0.30 -21.01
C MET A 349 10.97 0.79 -19.95
N LEU A 350 11.67 0.53 -18.86
CA LEU A 350 11.93 1.51 -17.80
C LEU A 350 12.81 2.65 -18.29
N ASP A 351 13.87 2.36 -19.06
CA ASP A 351 14.73 3.35 -19.68
C ASP A 351 13.96 4.23 -20.67
N ASP A 352 13.07 3.62 -21.48
CA ASP A 352 12.20 4.34 -22.41
C ASP A 352 11.26 5.29 -21.66
N LEU A 353 10.58 4.81 -20.61
CA LEU A 353 9.72 5.61 -19.75
C LEU A 353 10.50 6.78 -19.13
N ARG A 354 11.66 6.51 -18.51
CA ARG A 354 12.52 7.51 -17.89
C ARG A 354 12.92 8.60 -18.89
N SER A 355 13.27 8.24 -20.11
CA SER A 355 13.65 9.19 -21.16
C SER A 355 12.53 10.11 -21.61
N LYS A 356 11.28 9.60 -21.63
CA LYS A 356 10.11 10.30 -22.18
C LYS A 356 9.44 11.26 -21.20
N ILE A 357 9.73 11.17 -19.91
CA ILE A 357 9.08 12.00 -18.88
C ILE A 357 9.80 13.33 -18.60
N THR A 358 11.01 13.53 -19.13
CA THR A 358 11.90 14.66 -18.81
C THR A 358 11.30 16.03 -19.03
N ASP A 359 10.43 16.17 -20.05
CA ASP A 359 9.79 17.46 -20.38
C ASP A 359 8.56 17.75 -19.53
N THR A 360 7.97 16.72 -18.93
CA THR A 360 6.67 16.82 -18.26
C THR A 360 6.72 16.57 -16.75
N PHE A 361 7.84 16.04 -16.26
CA PHE A 361 8.07 15.81 -14.82
C PHE A 361 9.35 16.50 -14.35
N PRO A 362 9.44 16.90 -13.07
CA PRO A 362 10.67 17.46 -12.50
C PRO A 362 11.82 16.43 -12.51
N GLU A 363 13.04 16.92 -12.42
CA GLU A 363 14.20 16.04 -12.32
C GLU A 363 14.25 15.36 -10.95
N ILE A 364 14.72 14.12 -10.91
CA ILE A 364 15.05 13.39 -9.70
C ILE A 364 16.55 13.07 -9.69
N PRO A 365 17.15 12.78 -8.52
CA PRO A 365 18.48 12.23 -8.48
C PRO A 365 18.61 11.02 -9.42
N ASP A 366 19.80 10.90 -10.01
CA ASP A 366 20.12 9.72 -10.82
C ASP A 366 20.31 8.53 -9.87
N VAL A 367 19.41 7.57 -9.94
CA VAL A 367 19.43 6.36 -9.11
C VAL A 367 19.43 5.13 -10.01
N ASP A 368 20.22 4.16 -9.60
CA ASP A 368 20.18 2.83 -10.19
C ASP A 368 18.94 2.07 -9.74
N PHE A 369 18.47 1.18 -10.59
CA PHE A 369 17.40 0.23 -10.25
C PHE A 369 17.76 -1.18 -10.74
N GLN A 370 17.18 -2.18 -10.13
CA GLN A 370 17.31 -3.57 -10.53
C GLN A 370 15.93 -4.16 -10.82
N VAL A 371 15.83 -4.91 -11.91
CA VAL A 371 14.67 -5.76 -12.17
C VAL A 371 14.96 -7.17 -11.66
N LYS A 372 14.14 -7.66 -10.76
CA LYS A 372 14.21 -9.04 -10.26
C LYS A 372 12.92 -9.78 -10.58
N TYR A 373 13.00 -11.11 -10.59
CA TYR A 373 11.84 -11.95 -10.82
C TYR A 373 11.42 -12.64 -9.54
N VAL A 374 10.10 -12.67 -9.32
CA VAL A 374 9.52 -13.37 -8.17
C VAL A 374 9.85 -14.87 -8.25
N PRO A 375 10.41 -15.46 -7.19
CA PRO A 375 10.64 -16.91 -7.13
C PRO A 375 9.36 -17.71 -7.41
N GLU A 376 9.49 -18.84 -8.10
CA GLU A 376 8.34 -19.66 -8.53
C GLU A 376 7.42 -20.04 -7.35
N SER A 377 8.00 -20.36 -6.20
CA SER A 377 7.28 -20.70 -4.97
C SER A 377 6.43 -19.58 -4.37
N MET A 378 6.65 -18.32 -4.81
CA MET A 378 5.95 -17.14 -4.33
C MET A 378 5.00 -16.51 -5.36
N GLN A 379 5.01 -17.00 -6.61
CA GLN A 379 4.28 -16.39 -7.73
C GLN A 379 2.76 -16.36 -7.53
N ASP A 380 2.20 -17.34 -6.85
CA ASP A 380 0.76 -17.43 -6.57
C ASP A 380 0.28 -16.39 -5.53
N TYR A 381 1.21 -15.84 -4.74
CA TYR A 381 0.92 -14.98 -3.59
C TYR A 381 1.24 -13.50 -3.83
N LEU A 382 1.97 -13.18 -4.90
CA LEU A 382 2.44 -11.82 -5.19
C LEU A 382 1.79 -11.23 -6.44
N SER A 383 1.74 -9.90 -6.48
CA SER A 383 1.22 -9.12 -7.60
C SER A 383 2.03 -9.34 -8.89
N PRO A 384 1.51 -8.96 -10.07
CA PRO A 384 2.20 -9.07 -11.35
C PRO A 384 3.55 -8.34 -11.41
N ALA A 385 3.66 -7.20 -10.74
CA ALA A 385 4.91 -6.52 -10.44
C ALA A 385 4.75 -5.67 -9.18
N PHE A 386 5.86 -5.30 -8.54
CA PHE A 386 5.87 -4.35 -7.43
C PHE A 386 7.25 -3.73 -7.26
N TYR A 387 7.25 -2.48 -6.82
CA TYR A 387 8.46 -1.78 -6.41
C TYR A 387 8.72 -2.02 -4.93
N MET A 388 9.91 -2.51 -4.59
CA MET A 388 10.36 -2.62 -3.21
C MET A 388 10.90 -1.26 -2.77
N ILE A 389 10.18 -0.59 -1.88
CA ILE A 389 10.58 0.72 -1.37
C ILE A 389 11.85 0.55 -0.53
N PRO A 390 12.94 1.26 -0.84
CA PRO A 390 14.17 1.20 -0.07
C PRO A 390 14.03 1.89 1.28
N ALA A 391 14.95 1.61 2.20
CA ALA A 391 15.06 2.34 3.45
C ALA A 391 15.27 3.85 3.20
N ILE A 392 14.68 4.71 4.03
CA ILE A 392 14.72 6.17 3.84
C ILE A 392 16.11 6.77 3.88
N ASP A 393 17.05 6.07 4.49
CA ASP A 393 18.48 6.42 4.57
C ASP A 393 19.35 5.66 3.54
N ASN A 394 18.74 4.93 2.59
CA ASN A 394 19.46 4.21 1.54
C ASN A 394 18.68 4.19 0.22
N LEU A 395 18.72 5.27 -0.53
CA LEU A 395 18.03 5.40 -1.82
C LEU A 395 18.74 4.70 -3.00
N THR A 396 19.78 3.93 -2.76
CA THR A 396 20.55 3.24 -3.82
C THR A 396 20.02 1.85 -4.14
N GLU A 397 19.14 1.29 -3.32
CA GLU A 397 18.62 -0.07 -3.45
C GLU A 397 17.20 -0.09 -4.02
N ASN A 398 17.03 0.38 -5.26
CA ASN A 398 15.73 0.35 -5.93
C ASN A 398 15.53 -0.97 -6.66
N VAL A 399 14.51 -1.74 -6.27
CA VAL A 399 14.22 -3.04 -6.88
C VAL A 399 12.77 -3.09 -7.35
N ILE A 400 12.58 -3.43 -8.63
CA ILE A 400 11.26 -3.72 -9.20
C ILE A 400 11.18 -5.24 -9.42
N TYR A 401 10.23 -5.89 -8.77
CA TYR A 401 9.96 -7.31 -8.95
C TYR A 401 8.92 -7.52 -10.04
N ILE A 402 9.15 -8.53 -10.89
CA ILE A 402 8.21 -8.99 -11.92
C ILE A 402 7.82 -10.43 -11.62
N ASN A 403 6.54 -10.68 -11.59
CA ASN A 403 5.96 -12.00 -11.34
C ASN A 403 5.63 -12.71 -12.66
N ASN A 404 6.51 -13.58 -13.11
CA ASN A 404 6.31 -14.35 -14.35
C ASN A 404 5.11 -15.30 -14.32
N GLY A 405 4.65 -15.71 -13.13
CA GLY A 405 3.44 -16.52 -12.95
C GLY A 405 2.14 -15.76 -13.23
N GLN A 406 2.21 -14.43 -13.26
CA GLN A 406 1.09 -13.52 -13.47
C GLN A 406 1.22 -12.86 -14.84
N THR A 407 1.11 -13.54 -15.92
CA THR A 407 1.28 -13.11 -17.31
C THR A 407 1.18 -11.59 -17.57
N THR A 408 2.28 -10.89 -17.58
CA THR A 408 2.38 -9.49 -18.00
C THR A 408 3.39 -9.38 -19.12
N SER A 409 2.95 -8.98 -20.31
CA SER A 409 3.81 -8.75 -21.46
C SER A 409 3.33 -7.54 -22.27
N GLY A 410 4.16 -7.04 -23.15
CA GLY A 410 3.81 -5.99 -24.07
C GLY A 410 3.32 -4.72 -23.36
N LEU A 411 2.22 -4.16 -23.84
CA LEU A 411 1.66 -2.92 -23.30
C LEU A 411 1.24 -3.04 -21.82
N ASN A 412 0.72 -4.18 -21.40
CA ASN A 412 0.33 -4.36 -20.00
C ASN A 412 1.55 -4.28 -19.06
N LEU A 413 2.68 -4.87 -19.47
CA LEU A 413 3.92 -4.74 -18.70
C LEU A 413 4.43 -3.31 -18.71
N TYR A 414 4.41 -2.63 -19.87
CA TYR A 414 4.85 -1.24 -19.99
C TYR A 414 4.07 -0.30 -19.07
N THR A 415 2.74 -0.41 -19.03
CA THR A 415 1.91 0.43 -18.14
C THR A 415 2.07 0.06 -16.68
N THR A 416 2.29 -1.24 -16.36
CA THR A 416 2.60 -1.68 -15.00
C THR A 416 3.98 -1.14 -14.55
N LEU A 417 4.99 -1.17 -15.43
CA LEU A 417 6.30 -0.61 -15.12
C LEU A 417 6.28 0.93 -15.01
N ALA A 418 5.35 1.60 -15.66
CA ALA A 418 5.11 3.02 -15.43
C ALA A 418 4.51 3.28 -14.03
N HIS A 419 3.65 2.38 -13.56
CA HIS A 419 3.10 2.42 -12.20
C HIS A 419 4.18 2.16 -11.13
N GLU A 420 4.98 1.11 -11.31
CA GLU A 420 5.99 0.71 -10.32
C GLU A 420 7.28 1.54 -10.40
N GLY A 421 7.66 1.99 -11.60
CA GLY A 421 8.92 2.66 -11.87
C GLY A 421 8.76 4.14 -12.21
N TYR A 422 8.82 4.46 -13.51
CA TYR A 422 8.83 5.83 -14.03
C TYR A 422 7.56 6.16 -14.83
N PRO A 423 6.79 7.20 -14.42
CA PRO A 423 6.97 8.13 -13.29
C PRO A 423 6.17 7.76 -12.03
N GLY A 424 5.94 6.48 -11.76
CA GLY A 424 5.13 5.98 -10.64
C GLY A 424 5.87 5.92 -9.30
N HIS A 425 5.79 4.76 -8.63
CA HIS A 425 6.26 4.59 -7.25
C HIS A 425 7.75 4.87 -7.04
N LEU A 426 8.65 4.29 -7.85
CA LEU A 426 10.08 4.54 -7.71
C LEU A 426 10.38 6.03 -7.86
N TYR A 427 9.84 6.65 -8.91
CA TYR A 427 10.05 8.06 -9.16
C TYR A 427 9.53 8.94 -8.02
N GLN A 428 8.31 8.68 -7.54
CA GLN A 428 7.69 9.41 -6.42
C GLN A 428 8.52 9.28 -5.14
N THR A 429 8.95 8.05 -4.81
CA THR A 429 9.74 7.75 -3.61
C THR A 429 11.08 8.48 -3.63
N VAL A 430 11.81 8.38 -4.75
CA VAL A 430 13.12 9.03 -4.91
C VAL A 430 12.97 10.55 -4.86
N TYR A 431 11.96 11.12 -5.51
CA TYR A 431 11.70 12.56 -5.48
C TYR A 431 11.45 13.05 -4.05
N PHE A 432 10.51 12.40 -3.34
CA PHE A 432 10.14 12.78 -1.98
C PHE A 432 11.33 12.63 -1.01
N SER A 433 12.05 11.52 -1.07
CA SER A 433 13.19 11.29 -0.19
C SER A 433 14.35 12.27 -0.44
N ALA A 434 14.54 12.70 -1.70
CA ALA A 434 15.57 13.69 -2.06
C ALA A 434 15.28 15.11 -1.48
N SER A 435 14.05 15.38 -1.07
CA SER A 435 13.71 16.63 -0.36
C SER A 435 14.07 16.62 1.13
N GLU A 436 14.61 15.49 1.65
CA GLU A 436 14.98 15.27 3.06
C GLU A 436 13.83 15.62 4.03
N PRO A 437 12.62 15.08 3.85
CA PRO A 437 11.49 15.41 4.67
C PRO A 437 11.71 14.99 6.15
N ASP A 438 10.93 15.56 7.07
CA ASP A 438 10.92 15.05 8.44
C ASP A 438 10.65 13.53 8.43
N PRO A 439 11.48 12.69 9.07
CA PRO A 439 11.37 11.22 9.02
C PRO A 439 9.98 10.68 9.39
N ILE A 440 9.22 11.39 10.25
CA ILE A 440 7.84 10.99 10.58
C ILE A 440 6.96 10.92 9.33
N ARG A 441 7.19 11.78 8.32
CA ARG A 441 6.43 11.82 7.07
C ARG A 441 6.54 10.53 6.26
N SER A 442 7.68 9.85 6.37
CA SER A 442 7.95 8.62 5.62
C SER A 442 7.20 7.38 6.14
N ILE A 443 6.65 7.43 7.35
CA ILE A 443 5.89 6.33 7.94
C ILE A 443 4.38 6.60 8.04
N LEU A 444 3.93 7.76 7.59
CA LEU A 444 2.49 8.07 7.51
C LEU A 444 1.91 7.49 6.23
N ASP A 445 0.85 6.67 6.36
CA ASP A 445 0.19 6.05 5.20
C ASP A 445 -0.91 6.95 4.63
N PHE A 446 -0.75 7.31 3.35
CA PHE A 446 -1.73 8.02 2.54
C PHE A 446 -1.92 7.28 1.21
N GLY A 447 -2.52 6.08 1.29
CA GLY A 447 -2.67 5.18 0.15
C GLY A 447 -3.27 5.84 -1.10
N GLY A 448 -4.25 6.73 -0.95
CA GLY A 448 -4.82 7.45 -2.09
C GLY A 448 -3.84 8.41 -2.76
N TYR A 449 -2.91 9.03 -2.03
CA TYR A 449 -1.85 9.82 -2.64
C TYR A 449 -0.84 8.91 -3.36
N VAL A 450 -0.35 7.88 -2.70
CA VAL A 450 0.71 7.01 -3.23
C VAL A 450 0.22 6.21 -4.44
N GLU A 451 -0.89 5.50 -4.29
CA GLU A 451 -1.49 4.67 -5.35
C GLU A 451 -2.17 5.48 -6.43
N GLY A 452 -2.81 6.58 -6.01
CA GLY A 452 -3.44 7.50 -6.95
C GLY A 452 -2.43 8.16 -7.88
N TRP A 453 -1.25 8.53 -7.38
CA TRP A 453 -0.14 9.01 -8.21
C TRP A 453 0.35 7.94 -9.19
N ALA A 454 0.62 6.73 -8.71
CA ALA A 454 1.08 5.64 -9.57
C ALA A 454 0.03 5.24 -10.61
N THR A 455 -1.27 5.27 -10.26
CA THR A 455 -2.37 5.08 -11.21
C THR A 455 -2.45 6.22 -12.22
N TYR A 456 -2.23 7.47 -11.80
CA TYR A 456 -2.15 8.62 -12.69
C TYR A 456 -0.97 8.49 -13.68
N ALA A 457 0.19 8.03 -13.20
CA ALA A 457 1.35 7.70 -14.02
C ALA A 457 1.05 6.57 -15.02
N GLU A 458 0.41 5.50 -14.57
CA GLU A 458 -0.06 4.39 -15.42
C GLU A 458 -1.01 4.91 -16.53
N MET A 459 -1.98 5.76 -16.20
CA MET A 459 -2.90 6.33 -17.17
C MET A 459 -2.19 7.24 -18.18
N MET A 460 -1.14 7.95 -17.78
CA MET A 460 -0.33 8.75 -18.70
C MET A 460 0.54 7.90 -19.63
N SER A 461 1.01 6.75 -19.17
CA SER A 461 1.94 5.90 -19.91
C SER A 461 1.38 5.35 -21.22
N TYR A 462 0.06 5.23 -21.36
CA TYR A 462 -0.57 4.89 -22.65
C TYR A 462 -0.17 5.87 -23.76
N TYR A 463 0.03 7.16 -23.42
CA TYR A 463 0.43 8.20 -24.36
C TYR A 463 1.95 8.27 -24.58
N LEU A 464 2.73 7.61 -23.70
CA LEU A 464 4.17 7.44 -23.85
C LEU A 464 4.51 6.17 -24.64
N ALA A 465 3.63 5.18 -24.64
CA ALA A 465 3.78 3.96 -25.42
C ALA A 465 3.83 4.23 -26.93
N PRO A 466 4.49 3.38 -27.75
CA PRO A 466 4.56 3.51 -29.20
C PRO A 466 3.22 3.15 -29.86
N LEU A 467 2.19 3.91 -29.54
CA LEU A 467 0.81 3.73 -30.00
C LEU A 467 0.31 4.97 -30.76
N PRO A 468 -0.59 4.81 -31.74
CA PRO A 468 -1.36 5.94 -32.27
C PRO A 468 -2.14 6.63 -31.14
N LYS A 469 -2.20 7.97 -31.15
CA LYS A 469 -2.87 8.75 -30.09
C LYS A 469 -4.32 8.33 -29.82
N THR A 470 -5.05 7.95 -30.86
CA THR A 470 -6.43 7.47 -30.76
C THR A 470 -6.53 6.14 -30.03
N GLU A 471 -5.61 5.21 -30.31
CA GLU A 471 -5.52 3.90 -29.65
C GLU A 471 -5.09 4.07 -28.20
N ALA A 472 -4.06 4.86 -27.91
CA ALA A 472 -3.63 5.23 -26.58
C ALA A 472 -4.79 5.78 -25.73
N SER A 473 -5.56 6.74 -26.31
CA SER A 473 -6.73 7.31 -25.64
C SER A 473 -7.82 6.28 -25.39
N LEU A 474 -8.12 5.40 -26.34
CA LEU A 474 -9.13 4.36 -26.20
C LEU A 474 -8.77 3.40 -25.05
N LEU A 475 -7.52 2.92 -25.01
CA LEU A 475 -7.05 1.96 -24.01
C LEU A 475 -6.97 2.59 -22.63
N GLN A 476 -6.45 3.81 -22.51
CA GLN A 476 -6.42 4.55 -21.25
C GLN A 476 -7.82 4.75 -20.69
N LYS A 477 -8.78 5.20 -21.50
CA LYS A 477 -10.17 5.41 -21.05
C LYS A 477 -10.86 4.11 -20.68
N ASN A 478 -10.60 3.04 -21.42
CA ASN A 478 -11.11 1.71 -21.06
C ASN A 478 -10.58 1.25 -19.69
N ASN A 479 -9.29 1.45 -19.40
CA ASN A 479 -8.71 1.13 -18.09
C ASN A 479 -9.33 1.98 -16.97
N SER A 480 -9.49 3.30 -17.22
CA SER A 480 -10.17 4.21 -16.28
C SER A 480 -11.61 3.76 -15.98
N VAL A 481 -12.39 3.40 -17.00
CA VAL A 481 -13.77 2.87 -16.81
C VAL A 481 -13.75 1.61 -15.96
N ILE A 482 -12.87 0.65 -16.23
CA ILE A 482 -12.80 -0.61 -15.48
C ILE A 482 -12.50 -0.35 -13.99
N LEU A 483 -11.48 0.47 -13.69
CA LEU A 483 -11.15 0.83 -12.30
C LEU A 483 -12.30 1.58 -11.63
N GLY A 484 -12.96 2.48 -12.35
CA GLY A 484 -14.13 3.20 -11.87
C GLY A 484 -15.31 2.28 -11.54
N LEU A 485 -15.54 1.24 -12.33
CA LEU A 485 -16.58 0.25 -12.04
C LEU A 485 -16.27 -0.55 -10.77
N TYR A 486 -15.00 -0.92 -10.54
CA TYR A 486 -14.59 -1.55 -9.28
C TYR A 486 -14.80 -0.62 -8.08
N ALA A 487 -14.45 0.66 -8.19
CA ALA A 487 -14.68 1.64 -7.14
C ALA A 487 -16.18 1.84 -6.85
N LEU A 488 -17.04 1.88 -7.88
CA LEU A 488 -18.50 1.93 -7.69
C LEU A 488 -19.04 0.67 -7.03
N ALA A 489 -18.54 -0.51 -7.43
CA ALA A 489 -18.96 -1.78 -6.85
C ALA A 489 -18.57 -1.87 -5.37
N ASP A 490 -17.35 -1.42 -5.01
CA ASP A 490 -16.88 -1.35 -3.63
C ASP A 490 -17.81 -0.50 -2.76
N MET A 491 -18.14 0.73 -3.19
CA MET A 491 -19.10 1.60 -2.51
C MET A 491 -20.52 1.00 -2.48
N GLY A 492 -20.94 0.31 -3.53
CA GLY A 492 -22.24 -0.36 -3.61
C GLY A 492 -22.33 -1.51 -2.62
N ILE A 493 -21.30 -2.35 -2.55
CA ILE A 493 -21.27 -3.53 -1.68
C ILE A 493 -21.15 -3.12 -0.22
N HIS A 494 -20.17 -2.28 0.11
CA HIS A 494 -19.84 -1.97 1.51
C HIS A 494 -20.72 -0.87 2.12
N TYR A 495 -21.26 0.03 1.32
CA TYR A 495 -22.08 1.14 1.83
C TYR A 495 -23.58 0.95 1.56
N ASP A 496 -23.97 0.56 0.34
CA ASP A 496 -25.38 0.38 -0.02
C ASP A 496 -25.91 -1.03 0.29
N GLY A 497 -25.02 -2.00 0.49
CA GLY A 497 -25.38 -3.38 0.82
C GLY A 497 -25.74 -4.23 -0.39
N TRP A 498 -25.09 -4.00 -1.54
CA TRP A 498 -25.33 -4.81 -2.73
C TRP A 498 -25.01 -6.28 -2.48
N SER A 499 -25.93 -7.11 -2.91
CA SER A 499 -25.72 -8.56 -3.02
C SER A 499 -24.91 -8.90 -4.27
N VAL A 500 -24.49 -10.19 -4.40
CA VAL A 500 -23.91 -10.71 -5.65
C VAL A 500 -24.82 -10.42 -6.84
N THR A 501 -26.15 -10.61 -6.69
CA THR A 501 -27.14 -10.38 -7.77
C THR A 501 -27.18 -8.92 -8.20
N ASP A 502 -27.14 -7.98 -7.24
CA ASP A 502 -27.09 -6.54 -7.56
C ASP A 502 -25.80 -6.18 -8.26
N THR A 503 -24.68 -6.76 -7.83
CA THR A 503 -23.37 -6.55 -8.44
C THR A 503 -23.33 -7.11 -9.87
N VAL A 504 -23.88 -8.31 -10.11
CA VAL A 504 -23.98 -8.88 -11.47
C VAL A 504 -24.83 -7.97 -12.36
N ARG A 505 -25.97 -7.48 -11.88
CA ARG A 505 -26.81 -6.54 -12.63
C ARG A 505 -26.06 -5.27 -12.97
N PHE A 506 -25.37 -4.67 -11.99
CA PHE A 506 -24.56 -3.47 -12.18
C PHE A 506 -23.51 -3.66 -13.28
N PHE A 507 -22.71 -4.71 -13.24
CA PHE A 507 -21.69 -4.97 -14.26
C PHE A 507 -22.30 -5.30 -15.63
N SER A 508 -23.48 -5.94 -15.66
CA SER A 508 -24.20 -6.22 -16.91
C SER A 508 -24.66 -4.95 -17.63
N ASP A 509 -25.02 -3.89 -16.91
CA ASP A 509 -25.37 -2.58 -17.49
C ASP A 509 -24.20 -1.96 -18.29
N TYR A 510 -22.96 -2.38 -18.00
CA TYR A 510 -21.74 -1.98 -18.71
C TYR A 510 -21.23 -3.08 -19.68
N GLY A 511 -22.03 -4.11 -19.96
CA GLY A 511 -21.72 -5.16 -20.93
C GLY A 511 -20.80 -6.27 -20.38
N ILE A 512 -20.59 -6.35 -19.06
CA ILE A 512 -19.84 -7.42 -18.38
C ILE A 512 -20.83 -8.49 -17.92
N ASN A 513 -21.01 -9.55 -18.73
CA ASN A 513 -22.09 -10.51 -18.58
C ASN A 513 -21.67 -11.90 -18.06
N ASP A 514 -20.42 -12.08 -17.56
CA ASP A 514 -19.99 -13.33 -16.93
C ASP A 514 -20.28 -13.31 -15.42
N PRO A 515 -21.31 -13.99 -14.93
CA PRO A 515 -21.67 -13.96 -13.51
C PRO A 515 -20.59 -14.57 -12.59
N ASN A 516 -19.81 -15.55 -13.09
CA ASN A 516 -18.75 -16.19 -12.30
C ASN A 516 -17.56 -15.22 -12.11
N ALA A 517 -17.20 -14.49 -13.16
CA ALA A 517 -16.19 -13.45 -13.05
C ALA A 517 -16.62 -12.35 -12.09
N VAL A 518 -17.86 -11.88 -12.17
CA VAL A 518 -18.40 -10.87 -11.25
C VAL A 518 -18.48 -11.39 -9.82
N GLN A 519 -18.88 -12.65 -9.60
CA GLN A 519 -18.87 -13.25 -8.26
C GLN A 519 -17.46 -13.31 -7.66
N SER A 520 -16.43 -13.60 -8.49
CA SER A 520 -15.04 -13.57 -8.03
C SER A 520 -14.62 -12.15 -7.62
N VAL A 521 -14.98 -11.14 -8.42
CA VAL A 521 -14.74 -9.72 -8.09
C VAL A 521 -15.47 -9.33 -6.80
N TYR A 522 -16.73 -9.74 -6.64
CA TYR A 522 -17.50 -9.50 -5.42
C TYR A 522 -16.78 -10.03 -4.17
N LYS A 523 -16.30 -11.27 -4.22
CA LYS A 523 -15.57 -11.90 -3.11
C LYS A 523 -14.25 -11.18 -2.80
N LEU A 524 -13.54 -10.70 -3.83
CA LEU A 524 -12.32 -9.91 -3.64
C LEU A 524 -12.62 -8.57 -2.96
N ILE A 525 -13.67 -7.89 -3.38
CA ILE A 525 -14.11 -6.62 -2.77
C ILE A 525 -14.51 -6.84 -1.30
N ILE A 526 -15.27 -7.91 -1.00
CA ILE A 526 -15.61 -8.25 0.39
C ILE A 526 -14.35 -8.45 1.26
N GLY A 527 -13.32 -9.08 0.70
CA GLY A 527 -12.06 -9.36 1.41
C GLY A 527 -11.13 -8.15 1.57
N SER A 528 -11.36 -7.07 0.84
CA SER A 528 -10.50 -5.88 0.87
C SER A 528 -11.32 -4.59 0.66
N PRO A 529 -12.12 -4.19 1.66
CA PRO A 529 -12.94 -2.99 1.56
C PRO A 529 -12.11 -1.73 1.30
N ALA A 530 -12.61 -0.84 0.45
CA ALA A 530 -12.00 0.42 0.02
C ALA A 530 -10.67 0.28 -0.76
N ASN A 531 -10.18 -0.93 -1.01
CA ASN A 531 -8.90 -1.13 -1.69
C ASN A 531 -8.88 -0.51 -3.09
N TYR A 532 -9.95 -0.69 -3.88
CA TYR A 532 -10.00 -0.10 -5.23
C TYR A 532 -10.16 1.43 -5.23
N LEU A 533 -10.63 2.00 -4.11
CA LEU A 533 -10.83 3.44 -4.00
C LEU A 533 -9.49 4.18 -3.90
N LYS A 534 -8.48 3.63 -3.23
CA LYS A 534 -7.16 4.30 -3.15
C LYS A 534 -6.55 4.53 -4.54
N TYR A 535 -6.71 3.57 -5.45
CA TYR A 535 -6.26 3.70 -6.85
C TYR A 535 -7.09 4.71 -7.61
N TYR A 536 -8.39 4.46 -7.70
CA TYR A 536 -9.24 5.23 -8.62
C TYR A 536 -9.60 6.61 -8.09
N ILE A 537 -9.99 6.73 -6.81
CA ILE A 537 -10.28 8.05 -6.22
C ILE A 537 -9.00 8.87 -6.13
N GLY A 538 -7.88 8.26 -5.72
CA GLY A 538 -6.58 8.95 -5.74
C GLY A 538 -6.22 9.48 -7.13
N TYR A 539 -6.35 8.65 -8.18
CA TYR A 539 -6.19 9.07 -9.57
C TYR A 539 -7.11 10.24 -9.93
N LEU A 540 -8.39 10.15 -9.60
CA LEU A 540 -9.37 11.21 -9.90
C LEU A 540 -9.00 12.53 -9.21
N LYS A 541 -8.52 12.49 -7.98
CA LYS A 541 -8.13 13.70 -7.24
C LYS A 541 -6.96 14.41 -7.91
N PHE A 542 -5.93 13.69 -8.37
CA PHE A 542 -4.85 14.30 -9.16
C PHE A 542 -5.32 14.81 -10.52
N TYR A 543 -6.20 14.07 -11.17
CA TYR A 543 -6.75 14.46 -12.48
C TYR A 543 -7.63 15.72 -12.38
N GLU A 544 -8.50 15.80 -11.35
CA GLU A 544 -9.32 16.99 -11.07
C GLU A 544 -8.44 18.21 -10.76
N LEU A 545 -7.48 18.06 -9.83
CA LEU A 545 -6.56 19.14 -9.46
C LEU A 545 -5.79 19.65 -10.68
N LYS A 546 -5.32 18.75 -11.56
CA LYS A 546 -4.66 19.16 -12.81
C LYS A 546 -5.58 19.98 -13.70
N LYS A 547 -6.85 19.57 -13.86
CA LYS A 547 -7.84 20.34 -14.66
C LYS A 547 -8.08 21.70 -14.05
N GLU A 548 -8.28 21.80 -12.74
CA GLU A 548 -8.50 23.05 -12.02
C GLU A 548 -7.33 24.02 -12.21
N MET A 549 -6.08 23.53 -12.06
CA MET A 549 -4.89 24.35 -12.28
C MET A 549 -4.71 24.77 -13.75
N ALA A 550 -5.00 23.85 -14.68
CA ALA A 550 -4.94 24.18 -16.11
C ALA A 550 -5.99 25.23 -16.52
N ASP A 551 -7.19 25.14 -15.96
CA ASP A 551 -8.25 26.13 -16.22
C ASP A 551 -7.92 27.50 -15.58
N ALA A 552 -7.36 27.51 -14.37
CA ALA A 552 -6.99 28.73 -13.67
C ALA A 552 -5.80 29.46 -14.33
N LEU A 553 -4.78 28.72 -14.76
CA LEU A 553 -3.55 29.28 -15.34
C LEU A 553 -3.64 29.51 -16.85
N GLY A 554 -4.57 28.85 -17.54
CA GLY A 554 -4.73 28.97 -19.00
C GLY A 554 -3.43 28.71 -19.76
N ASN A 555 -2.96 29.69 -20.53
CA ASN A 555 -1.73 29.56 -21.32
C ASN A 555 -0.44 29.54 -20.48
N GLN A 556 -0.51 29.82 -19.18
CA GLN A 556 0.65 29.76 -18.27
C GLN A 556 0.78 28.39 -17.62
N PHE A 557 -0.17 27.49 -17.81
CA PHE A 557 -0.10 26.14 -17.24
C PHE A 557 1.10 25.36 -17.78
N SER A 558 1.92 24.86 -16.86
CA SER A 558 3.01 23.93 -17.15
C SER A 558 2.75 22.61 -16.45
N GLN A 559 2.71 21.53 -17.22
CA GLN A 559 2.53 20.20 -16.65
C GLN A 559 3.68 19.81 -15.71
N LYS A 560 4.91 20.23 -16.04
CA LYS A 560 6.11 19.98 -15.22
C LYS A 560 6.01 20.69 -13.87
N GLU A 561 5.59 21.95 -13.87
CA GLU A 561 5.42 22.71 -12.60
C GLU A 561 4.24 22.18 -11.78
N PHE A 562 3.16 21.73 -12.43
CA PHE A 562 2.07 21.06 -11.73
C PHE A 562 2.56 19.80 -11.01
N HIS A 563 3.28 18.92 -11.73
CA HIS A 563 3.83 17.71 -11.12
C HIS A 563 4.82 18.02 -10.00
N ARG A 564 5.64 19.07 -10.17
CA ARG A 564 6.54 19.53 -9.12
C ARG A 564 5.77 19.96 -7.88
N ALA A 565 4.77 20.83 -8.04
CA ALA A 565 3.98 21.34 -6.92
C ALA A 565 3.30 20.21 -6.13
N VAL A 566 2.79 19.17 -6.83
CA VAL A 566 2.22 17.97 -6.19
C VAL A 566 3.27 17.20 -5.41
N LEU A 567 4.41 16.92 -6.04
CA LEU A 567 5.47 16.09 -5.45
C LEU A 567 6.20 16.78 -4.29
N ASP A 568 6.31 18.12 -4.33
CA ASP A 568 6.89 18.92 -3.25
C ASP A 568 6.06 18.83 -1.96
N VAL A 569 4.74 18.65 -2.08
CA VAL A 569 3.89 18.36 -0.90
C VAL A 569 4.22 16.97 -0.34
N GLY A 570 4.43 15.99 -1.20
CA GLY A 570 4.63 14.59 -0.82
C GLY A 570 3.35 13.93 -0.26
N PRO A 571 3.44 12.69 0.26
CA PRO A 571 2.28 11.97 0.78
C PRO A 571 1.53 12.75 1.86
N ALA A 572 0.24 13.07 1.59
CA ALA A 572 -0.61 13.86 2.44
C ALA A 572 -2.10 13.64 2.11
N PRO A 573 -3.05 14.03 3.00
CA PRO A 573 -4.47 14.14 2.67
C PRO A 573 -4.70 15.10 1.51
N PHE A 574 -5.65 14.78 0.63
CA PHE A 574 -5.86 15.57 -0.59
C PHE A 574 -6.26 17.02 -0.33
N GLU A 575 -6.97 17.32 0.76
CA GLU A 575 -7.27 18.70 1.14
C GLU A 575 -5.99 19.55 1.33
N ILE A 576 -4.96 18.96 1.96
CA ILE A 576 -3.67 19.64 2.16
C ILE A 576 -2.91 19.71 0.83
N VAL A 577 -2.96 18.67 0.00
CA VAL A 577 -2.34 18.68 -1.34
C VAL A 577 -2.92 19.79 -2.20
N TYR A 578 -4.25 19.93 -2.24
CA TYR A 578 -4.93 20.98 -2.99
C TYR A 578 -4.51 22.37 -2.51
N ASP A 579 -4.62 22.63 -1.19
CA ASP A 579 -4.27 23.94 -0.61
C ASP A 579 -2.82 24.36 -0.93
N GLU A 580 -1.85 23.44 -0.79
CA GLU A 580 -0.43 23.79 -1.02
C GLU A 580 -0.12 23.87 -2.53
N VAL A 581 -0.72 23.05 -3.40
CA VAL A 581 -0.55 23.16 -4.87
C VAL A 581 -1.15 24.48 -5.40
N GLU A 582 -2.36 24.86 -4.96
CA GLU A 582 -2.97 26.13 -5.32
C GLU A 582 -2.11 27.31 -4.86
N LYS A 583 -1.63 27.28 -3.62
CA LYS A 583 -0.74 28.29 -3.08
C LYS A 583 0.56 28.43 -3.88
N ASN A 584 1.15 27.32 -4.32
CA ASN A 584 2.41 27.31 -5.04
C ASN A 584 2.29 27.75 -6.50
N LEU A 585 1.15 27.49 -7.15
CA LEU A 585 0.97 27.75 -8.58
C LEU A 585 0.21 29.04 -8.88
N LEU A 586 -0.66 29.52 -7.97
CA LEU A 586 -1.52 30.67 -8.23
C LEU A 586 -1.04 31.97 -7.52
N ASN A 587 -0.08 31.89 -6.58
CA ASN A 587 0.52 33.04 -5.91
C ASN A 587 1.96 33.26 -6.38
#